data_7719c5fe30c44beed017a902f9ea8a6c
#
_entry.id   7719c5fe30c44beed017a902f9ea8a6c
#
_cell.length_a   1.000
_cell.length_b   1.000
_cell.length_c   1.000
_cell.angle_alpha   90.00
_cell.angle_beta   90.00
_cell.angle_gamma   90.00
#
_symmetry.space_group_name_H-M   'P 1'
#
loop_
_entity.id
_entity.type
_entity.pdbx_description
1 polymer ?
#
loop_
_entity_poly.entity_id
_entity_poly.type
_entity_poly.pdbx_seq_one_letter_code
_entity_poly.pdbx_strand_id
1 'polypeptide(L)'
;MKTIALILESNREYGRELLKGIARFACERKDWQLKMIPQLGIGSRSMLAGCSGVIARVTDGEAMRRLLTLRLPVVDLFRQDETSCAIGVGCDNRQIAEMAAKYFLRRGFRRFAFCGYRGTRYSDERSAAFAETVGSAGFPCEEYPAIEKPTDIISHGDQTMRPRNIRRFATWVANLPPQTAVFCANDIRSYHVLRVCKDIGRDVPSDIAIMGVDNDIVLCSCAPVSLTSIDPNALGIGYAAARLLDTAISDPSVQRKRHPVFRVKPAMLLERRSTAAYPVNLPWLTKVLTFIDENKESPLTTGDIVKLAGVSQTALQKVFRKVFGVSAGRYILGVRMREARRLLEANKFLVKEVAGKVGFADPKYFCRTYKAYFGNPPSVRPAALATVRSPVA
;
A
#
# COMPACT_ATOMS: atom_id res chain seq x y z
N MET A 1 -19.85 30.62 -2.83
CA MET A 1 -18.59 29.86 -2.91
C MET A 1 -18.26 29.35 -1.50
N LYS A 2 -17.97 28.02 -1.34
CA LYS A 2 -17.70 27.41 -0.04
C LYS A 2 -16.18 27.36 0.17
N THR A 3 -15.67 27.96 1.23
CA THR A 3 -14.24 27.89 1.59
C THR A 3 -13.97 26.67 2.45
N ILE A 4 -13.13 25.76 2.01
CA ILE A 4 -12.80 24.52 2.70
C ILE A 4 -11.38 24.61 3.26
N ALA A 5 -11.26 24.50 4.58
CA ALA A 5 -9.96 24.46 5.25
C ALA A 5 -9.33 23.07 5.12
N LEU A 6 -8.06 23.02 4.73
CA LEU A 6 -7.26 21.81 4.62
C LEU A 6 -6.12 21.86 5.64
N ILE A 7 -6.13 20.93 6.58
CA ILE A 7 -5.10 20.77 7.62
C ILE A 7 -4.40 19.43 7.36
N LEU A 8 -3.49 19.42 6.39
CA LEU A 8 -2.82 18.22 5.89
C LEU A 8 -1.32 18.47 5.74
N GLU A 9 -0.53 17.42 5.95
CA GLU A 9 0.87 17.45 5.56
C GLU A 9 1.00 17.25 4.04
N SER A 10 1.91 17.97 3.41
CA SER A 10 2.21 17.86 1.97
C SER A 10 3.65 17.42 1.68
N ASN A 11 4.45 17.18 2.73
CA ASN A 11 5.85 16.79 2.61
C ASN A 11 6.02 15.29 2.24
N ARG A 12 4.95 14.49 2.30
CA ARG A 12 4.94 13.05 1.97
C ARG A 12 3.98 12.74 0.83
N GLU A 13 4.26 11.66 0.08
CA GLU A 13 3.42 11.24 -1.05
C GLU A 13 1.97 11.00 -0.62
N TYR A 14 1.74 10.29 0.48
CA TYR A 14 0.39 10.05 1.00
C TYR A 14 -0.42 11.33 1.16
N GLY A 15 0.16 12.38 1.77
CA GLY A 15 -0.51 13.68 1.94
C GLY A 15 -0.74 14.41 0.62
N ARG A 16 0.22 14.35 -0.31
CA ARG A 16 0.07 14.94 -1.65
C ARG A 16 -1.03 14.26 -2.46
N GLU A 17 -1.13 12.94 -2.39
CA GLU A 17 -2.20 12.18 -3.06
C GLU A 17 -3.58 12.48 -2.46
N LEU A 18 -3.69 12.63 -1.12
CA LEU A 18 -4.91 13.12 -0.48
C LEU A 18 -5.33 14.47 -1.05
N LEU A 19 -4.40 15.43 -1.13
CA LEU A 19 -4.65 16.77 -1.67
C LEU A 19 -5.09 16.71 -3.14
N LYS A 20 -4.47 15.87 -3.97
CA LYS A 20 -4.88 15.67 -5.37
C LYS A 20 -6.32 15.17 -5.47
N GLY A 21 -6.73 14.21 -4.62
CA GLY A 21 -8.09 13.71 -4.56
C GLY A 21 -9.11 14.79 -4.16
N ILE A 22 -8.79 15.59 -3.15
CA ILE A 22 -9.63 16.72 -2.71
C ILE A 22 -9.73 17.79 -3.80
N ALA A 23 -8.61 18.17 -4.41
CA ALA A 23 -8.57 19.15 -5.47
C ALA A 23 -9.38 18.72 -6.70
N ARG A 24 -9.32 17.42 -7.05
CA ARG A 24 -10.15 16.85 -8.11
C ARG A 24 -11.64 17.06 -7.86
N PHE A 25 -12.12 16.73 -6.66
CA PHE A 25 -13.52 16.94 -6.29
C PHE A 25 -13.89 18.44 -6.34
N ALA A 26 -13.02 19.32 -5.82
CA ALA A 26 -13.22 20.76 -5.84
C ALA A 26 -13.36 21.32 -7.27
N CYS A 27 -12.54 20.83 -8.21
CA CYS A 27 -12.65 21.21 -9.65
C CYS A 27 -13.98 20.74 -10.27
N GLU A 28 -14.49 19.57 -9.90
CA GLU A 28 -15.77 19.04 -10.39
C GLU A 28 -16.95 19.87 -9.84
N ARG A 29 -16.88 20.32 -8.60
CA ARG A 29 -17.94 21.10 -7.93
C ARG A 29 -17.99 22.58 -8.36
N LYS A 30 -16.85 23.18 -8.72
CA LYS A 30 -16.70 24.58 -9.16
C LYS A 30 -17.10 25.67 -8.14
N ASP A 31 -17.75 25.31 -7.04
CA ASP A 31 -18.19 26.21 -5.95
C ASP A 31 -17.30 26.12 -4.70
N TRP A 32 -16.20 25.34 -4.76
CA TRP A 32 -15.25 25.15 -3.67
C TRP A 32 -14.00 26.01 -3.84
N GLN A 33 -13.58 26.66 -2.75
CA GLN A 33 -12.27 27.29 -2.61
C GLN A 33 -11.47 26.57 -1.53
N LEU A 34 -10.28 26.08 -1.86
CA LEU A 34 -9.42 25.37 -0.93
C LEU A 34 -8.48 26.37 -0.22
N LYS A 35 -8.42 26.28 1.13
CA LYS A 35 -7.56 27.10 1.98
C LYS A 35 -6.65 26.19 2.78
N MET A 36 -5.34 26.21 2.50
CA MET A 36 -4.35 25.46 3.28
C MET A 36 -4.13 26.15 4.62
N ILE A 37 -4.25 25.38 5.72
CA ILE A 37 -4.01 25.84 7.09
C ILE A 37 -2.82 25.08 7.66
N PRO A 38 -1.76 25.77 8.13
CA PRO A 38 -0.63 25.11 8.79
C PRO A 38 -1.08 24.35 10.04
N GLN A 39 -0.42 23.22 10.33
CA GLN A 39 -0.76 22.42 11.54
C GLN A 39 -0.58 23.20 12.85
N LEU A 40 0.35 24.14 12.92
CA LEU A 40 0.53 25.04 14.06
C LEU A 40 -0.68 25.94 14.33
N GLY A 41 -1.58 26.13 13.35
CA GLY A 41 -2.78 26.94 13.46
C GLY A 41 -4.06 26.17 13.82
N ILE A 42 -3.96 24.90 14.19
CA ILE A 42 -5.12 24.04 14.48
C ILE A 42 -5.93 24.60 15.66
N GLY A 43 -7.24 24.86 15.42
CA GLY A 43 -8.14 25.39 16.42
C GLY A 43 -8.13 26.92 16.55
N SER A 44 -7.35 27.65 15.75
CA SER A 44 -7.42 29.11 15.69
C SER A 44 -8.72 29.54 14.97
N ARG A 45 -9.63 30.19 15.74
CA ARG A 45 -10.87 30.73 15.16
C ARG A 45 -10.61 31.72 14.02
N SER A 46 -9.57 32.55 14.14
CA SER A 46 -9.22 33.52 13.10
C SER A 46 -8.79 32.86 11.78
N MET A 47 -8.02 31.78 11.85
CA MET A 47 -7.57 31.06 10.64
C MET A 47 -8.70 30.31 9.94
N LEU A 48 -9.74 29.90 10.69
CA LEU A 48 -10.89 29.15 10.17
C LEU A 48 -12.11 30.06 9.93
N ALA A 49 -11.96 31.36 10.17
CA ALA A 49 -13.05 32.32 9.91
C ALA A 49 -13.46 32.28 8.43
N GLY A 50 -14.76 32.22 8.16
CA GLY A 50 -15.34 32.17 6.84
C GLY A 50 -15.23 30.79 6.15
N CYS A 51 -14.66 29.77 6.81
CA CYS A 51 -14.66 28.40 6.27
C CYS A 51 -16.03 27.73 6.46
N SER A 52 -16.44 26.98 5.44
CA SER A 52 -17.68 26.19 5.44
C SER A 52 -17.49 24.77 6.00
N GLY A 53 -16.27 24.28 6.05
CA GLY A 53 -15.92 22.95 6.56
C GLY A 53 -14.42 22.72 6.57
N VAL A 54 -14.01 21.60 7.19
CA VAL A 54 -12.60 21.26 7.41
C VAL A 54 -12.32 19.81 7.00
N ILE A 55 -11.26 19.58 6.26
CA ILE A 55 -10.65 18.26 6.07
C ILE A 55 -9.31 18.27 6.79
N ALA A 56 -9.14 17.41 7.79
CA ALA A 56 -7.98 17.41 8.66
C ALA A 56 -7.35 16.01 8.77
N ARG A 57 -6.02 15.99 8.84
CA ARG A 57 -5.23 14.82 9.24
C ARG A 57 -4.34 15.24 10.42
N VAL A 58 -4.87 15.09 11.62
CA VAL A 58 -4.27 15.57 12.85
C VAL A 58 -3.97 14.40 13.77
N THR A 59 -2.73 14.31 14.26
CA THR A 59 -2.30 13.25 15.19
C THR A 59 -2.53 13.62 16.64
N ASP A 60 -2.57 14.91 16.94
CA ASP A 60 -2.85 15.42 18.28
C ASP A 60 -4.36 15.41 18.54
N GLY A 61 -4.78 14.53 19.45
CA GLY A 61 -6.20 14.40 19.84
C GLY A 61 -6.75 15.64 20.54
N GLU A 62 -5.90 16.45 21.20
CA GLU A 62 -6.33 17.71 21.81
C GLU A 62 -6.60 18.77 20.74
N ALA A 63 -5.72 18.88 19.76
CA ALA A 63 -5.92 19.76 18.60
C ALA A 63 -7.19 19.38 17.82
N MET A 64 -7.45 18.09 17.63
CA MET A 64 -8.71 17.63 17.01
C MET A 64 -9.93 18.00 17.86
N ARG A 65 -9.89 17.81 19.18
CA ARG A 65 -10.99 18.22 20.07
C ARG A 65 -11.27 19.73 20.00
N ARG A 66 -10.22 20.57 19.99
CA ARG A 66 -10.35 22.02 19.78
C ARG A 66 -11.03 22.34 18.45
N LEU A 67 -10.62 21.66 17.37
CA LEU A 67 -11.23 21.84 16.06
C LEU A 67 -12.73 21.56 16.07
N LEU A 68 -13.15 20.49 16.74
CA LEU A 68 -14.57 20.09 16.86
C LEU A 68 -15.42 21.10 17.65
N THR A 69 -14.82 21.91 18.55
CA THR A 69 -15.56 22.98 19.27
C THR A 69 -16.04 24.13 18.38
N LEU A 70 -15.48 24.24 17.16
CA LEU A 70 -15.79 25.33 16.24
C LEU A 70 -17.12 25.16 15.49
N ARG A 71 -17.82 24.03 15.69
CA ARG A 71 -19.13 23.71 15.08
C ARG A 71 -19.13 23.73 13.55
N LEU A 72 -17.97 23.54 12.93
CA LEU A 72 -17.83 23.31 11.49
C LEU A 72 -17.93 21.82 11.19
N PRO A 73 -18.45 21.43 10.02
CA PRO A 73 -18.30 20.06 9.53
C PRO A 73 -16.83 19.69 9.41
N VAL A 74 -16.43 18.55 10.02
CA VAL A 74 -15.05 18.08 10.03
C VAL A 74 -14.98 16.66 9.50
N VAL A 75 -14.12 16.44 8.51
CA VAL A 75 -13.67 15.12 8.08
C VAL A 75 -12.28 14.87 8.65
N ASP A 76 -12.13 13.76 9.38
CA ASP A 76 -10.88 13.32 10.00
C ASP A 76 -10.26 12.15 9.21
N LEU A 77 -9.06 12.38 8.67
CA LEU A 77 -8.30 11.41 7.89
C LEU A 77 -7.30 10.60 8.72
N PHE A 78 -7.23 10.86 10.03
CA PHE A 78 -6.33 10.11 10.93
C PHE A 78 -7.05 9.49 12.13
N ARG A 79 -8.34 9.42 12.14
CA ARG A 79 -9.20 9.06 13.27
C ARG A 79 -8.63 7.96 14.16
N GLN A 80 -8.15 8.36 15.34
CA GLN A 80 -7.66 7.47 16.40
C GLN A 80 -8.78 7.12 17.40
N ASP A 81 -9.70 8.05 17.64
CA ASP A 81 -10.77 7.92 18.61
C ASP A 81 -12.10 7.58 17.92
N GLU A 82 -12.69 6.45 18.31
CA GLU A 82 -14.01 6.03 17.82
C GLU A 82 -15.15 6.86 18.36
N THR A 83 -14.93 7.60 19.46
CA THR A 83 -15.93 8.46 20.07
C THR A 83 -16.05 9.82 19.39
N SER A 84 -15.13 10.16 18.50
CA SER A 84 -15.11 11.43 17.76
C SER A 84 -16.38 11.63 16.92
N CYS A 85 -16.92 12.85 16.96
CA CYS A 85 -18.04 13.27 16.11
C CYS A 85 -17.61 13.64 14.68
N ALA A 86 -16.31 13.66 14.37
CA ALA A 86 -15.83 13.89 13.03
C ALA A 86 -16.22 12.73 12.10
N ILE A 87 -16.39 13.02 10.82
CA ILE A 87 -16.60 11.98 9.80
C ILE A 87 -15.25 11.36 9.50
N GLY A 88 -15.05 10.10 9.93
CA GLY A 88 -13.80 9.38 9.67
C GLY A 88 -13.72 8.87 8.24
N VAL A 89 -12.60 9.12 7.56
CA VAL A 89 -12.28 8.53 6.25
C VAL A 89 -10.85 8.03 6.27
N GLY A 90 -10.63 6.79 5.79
CA GLY A 90 -9.31 6.19 5.77
C GLY A 90 -9.21 5.00 4.83
N CYS A 91 -8.02 4.41 4.74
CA CYS A 91 -7.83 3.19 3.97
C CYS A 91 -8.40 1.96 4.68
N ASP A 92 -8.73 0.93 3.89
CA ASP A 92 -9.09 -0.38 4.43
C ASP A 92 -7.80 -1.12 4.84
N ASN A 93 -7.41 -0.92 6.10
CA ASN A 93 -6.18 -1.50 6.66
C ASN A 93 -6.22 -3.03 6.70
N ARG A 94 -7.41 -3.62 6.88
CA ARG A 94 -7.59 -5.08 6.83
C ARG A 94 -7.26 -5.61 5.44
N GLN A 95 -7.82 -5.02 4.38
CA GLN A 95 -7.53 -5.44 3.00
C GLN A 95 -6.06 -5.23 2.63
N ILE A 96 -5.43 -4.14 3.08
CA ILE A 96 -3.99 -3.90 2.89
C ILE A 96 -3.18 -5.05 3.51
N ALA A 97 -3.45 -5.39 4.76
CA ALA A 97 -2.73 -6.44 5.47
C ALA A 97 -2.97 -7.84 4.86
N GLU A 98 -4.21 -8.15 4.48
CA GLU A 98 -4.54 -9.39 3.77
C GLU A 98 -3.82 -9.49 2.41
N MET A 99 -3.70 -8.38 1.69
CA MET A 99 -2.97 -8.32 0.42
C MET A 99 -1.49 -8.63 0.63
N ALA A 100 -0.85 -8.06 1.67
CA ALA A 100 0.53 -8.33 2.04
C ALA A 100 0.73 -9.80 2.42
N ALA A 101 -0.10 -10.34 3.32
CA ALA A 101 -0.03 -11.72 3.77
C ALA A 101 -0.19 -12.72 2.62
N LYS A 102 -1.23 -12.54 1.80
CA LYS A 102 -1.48 -13.38 0.62
C LYS A 102 -0.34 -13.32 -0.41
N TYR A 103 0.29 -12.16 -0.56
CA TYR A 103 1.47 -12.01 -1.42
C TYR A 103 2.65 -12.85 -0.92
N PHE A 104 3.01 -12.71 0.35
CA PHE A 104 4.13 -13.46 0.94
C PHE A 104 3.86 -14.97 1.00
N LEU A 105 2.66 -15.38 1.38
CA LEU A 105 2.27 -16.79 1.40
C LEU A 105 2.38 -17.44 0.00
N ARG A 106 1.93 -16.73 -1.06
CA ARG A 106 2.06 -17.19 -2.46
C ARG A 106 3.50 -17.27 -2.94
N ARG A 107 4.41 -16.46 -2.39
CA ARG A 107 5.84 -16.54 -2.66
C ARG A 107 6.55 -17.66 -1.88
N GLY A 108 5.84 -18.35 -0.99
CA GLY A 108 6.36 -19.48 -0.26
C GLY A 108 6.99 -19.13 1.10
N PHE A 109 6.87 -17.88 1.57
CA PHE A 109 7.31 -17.51 2.92
C PHE A 109 6.55 -18.29 3.99
N ARG A 110 7.24 -18.63 5.08
CA ARG A 110 6.72 -19.40 6.22
C ARG A 110 7.08 -18.77 7.56
N ARG A 111 7.83 -17.68 7.54
CA ARG A 111 8.21 -16.89 8.71
C ARG A 111 7.79 -15.47 8.47
N PHE A 112 7.05 -14.90 9.41
CA PHE A 112 6.40 -13.62 9.24
C PHE A 112 6.67 -12.73 10.44
N ALA A 113 6.90 -11.45 10.16
CA ALA A 113 7.01 -10.44 11.18
C ALA A 113 6.28 -9.16 10.75
N PHE A 114 5.74 -8.44 11.73
CA PHE A 114 5.16 -7.13 11.53
C PHE A 114 5.99 -6.05 12.23
N CYS A 115 6.28 -4.97 11.51
CA CYS A 115 7.00 -3.82 12.04
C CYS A 115 6.17 -2.55 11.92
N GLY A 116 5.58 -2.12 13.04
CA GLY A 116 4.67 -0.98 13.06
C GLY A 116 4.90 -0.02 14.21
N TYR A 117 3.82 0.68 14.54
CA TYR A 117 3.73 1.68 15.61
C TYR A 117 2.61 1.27 16.54
N ARG A 118 2.95 0.58 17.62
CA ARG A 118 1.99 0.08 18.60
C ARG A 118 1.23 1.24 19.26
N GLY A 119 -0.09 1.11 19.37
CA GLY A 119 -0.98 2.16 19.86
C GLY A 119 -1.38 3.18 18.80
N THR A 120 -0.98 2.96 17.54
CA THR A 120 -1.46 3.74 16.41
C THR A 120 -2.47 2.93 15.62
N ARG A 121 -3.71 3.37 15.56
CA ARG A 121 -4.85 2.60 15.05
C ARG A 121 -4.60 1.91 13.71
N TYR A 122 -4.14 2.66 12.68
CA TYR A 122 -3.91 2.06 11.35
C TYR A 122 -2.84 0.97 11.38
N SER A 123 -1.83 1.13 12.24
CA SER A 123 -0.75 0.15 12.41
C SER A 123 -1.25 -1.09 13.15
N ASP A 124 -2.02 -0.90 14.23
CA ASP A 124 -2.58 -2.00 15.02
C ASP A 124 -3.62 -2.80 14.19
N GLU A 125 -4.46 -2.13 13.39
CA GLU A 125 -5.38 -2.78 12.46
C GLU A 125 -4.64 -3.62 11.40
N ARG A 126 -3.51 -3.11 10.85
CA ARG A 126 -2.65 -3.83 9.91
C ARG A 126 -1.96 -5.01 10.56
N SER A 127 -1.40 -4.83 11.77
CA SER A 127 -0.76 -5.90 12.54
C SER A 127 -1.73 -7.05 12.80
N ALA A 128 -2.89 -6.75 13.37
CA ALA A 128 -3.90 -7.75 13.71
C ALA A 128 -4.36 -8.54 12.48
N ALA A 129 -4.70 -7.86 11.38
CA ALA A 129 -5.20 -8.52 10.18
C ALA A 129 -4.10 -9.32 9.45
N PHE A 130 -2.84 -8.86 9.47
CA PHE A 130 -1.71 -9.60 8.92
C PHE A 130 -1.46 -10.88 9.72
N ALA A 131 -1.38 -10.78 11.06
CA ALA A 131 -1.19 -11.91 11.95
C ALA A 131 -2.33 -12.93 11.84
N GLU A 132 -3.60 -12.47 11.78
CA GLU A 132 -4.77 -13.33 11.56
C GLU A 132 -4.68 -14.10 10.23
N THR A 133 -4.29 -13.39 9.15
CA THR A 133 -4.24 -14.01 7.81
C THR A 133 -3.14 -15.05 7.70
N VAL A 134 -1.92 -14.78 8.24
CA VAL A 134 -0.85 -15.77 8.21
C VAL A 134 -1.09 -16.88 9.23
N GLY A 135 -1.72 -16.57 10.39
CA GLY A 135 -2.15 -17.52 11.40
C GLY A 135 -3.16 -18.53 10.86
N SER A 136 -4.13 -18.08 10.06
CA SER A 136 -5.09 -18.96 9.36
C SER A 136 -4.41 -19.91 8.37
N ALA A 137 -3.21 -19.59 7.90
CA ALA A 137 -2.38 -20.48 7.08
C ALA A 137 -1.43 -21.37 7.91
N GLY A 138 -1.52 -21.33 9.24
CA GLY A 138 -0.73 -22.16 10.18
C GLY A 138 0.63 -21.58 10.56
N PHE A 139 0.87 -20.26 10.36
CA PHE A 139 2.17 -19.64 10.65
C PHE A 139 2.05 -18.54 11.72
N PRO A 140 2.95 -18.50 12.70
CA PRO A 140 3.01 -17.40 13.66
C PRO A 140 3.53 -16.11 12.99
N CYS A 141 3.14 -14.96 13.56
CA CYS A 141 3.67 -13.66 13.21
C CYS A 141 4.37 -13.04 14.42
N GLU A 142 5.64 -12.68 14.25
CA GLU A 142 6.38 -11.92 15.25
C GLU A 142 6.08 -10.43 15.10
N GLU A 143 5.91 -9.70 16.20
CA GLU A 143 5.66 -8.26 16.16
C GLU A 143 6.81 -7.48 16.80
N TYR A 144 7.25 -6.40 16.12
CA TYR A 144 8.22 -5.47 16.71
C TYR A 144 7.61 -4.77 17.93
N PRO A 145 8.20 -4.93 19.14
CA PRO A 145 7.56 -4.53 20.39
C PRO A 145 7.71 -3.03 20.74
N ALA A 146 7.84 -2.14 19.74
CA ALA A 146 8.01 -0.72 20.02
C ALA A 146 6.69 -0.06 20.39
N ILE A 147 6.71 0.74 21.46
CA ILE A 147 5.64 1.68 21.81
C ILE A 147 6.13 3.06 21.40
N GLU A 148 5.48 3.64 20.39
CA GLU A 148 5.78 4.98 19.89
C GLU A 148 4.50 5.82 19.89
N LYS A 149 4.63 7.09 20.24
CA LYS A 149 3.47 7.98 20.24
C LYS A 149 3.13 8.43 18.83
N PRO A 150 1.85 8.50 18.43
CA PRO A 150 1.43 8.95 17.10
C PRO A 150 1.98 10.32 16.71
N THR A 151 2.14 11.22 17.67
CA THR A 151 2.71 12.57 17.47
C THR A 151 4.15 12.55 16.97
N ASP A 152 4.93 11.53 17.33
CA ASP A 152 6.33 11.39 16.92
C ASP A 152 6.46 10.95 15.45
N ILE A 153 5.39 10.40 14.88
CA ILE A 153 5.38 9.75 13.56
C ILE A 153 5.19 10.76 12.42
N ILE A 154 4.41 11.80 12.63
CA ILE A 154 3.98 12.73 11.55
C ILE A 154 4.66 14.10 11.67
N SER A 155 4.87 14.62 12.89
CA SER A 155 5.26 16.02 13.11
C SER A 155 6.77 16.27 13.17
N HIS A 156 7.60 15.31 13.55
CA HIS A 156 9.01 15.56 13.91
C HIS A 156 10.03 14.78 13.08
N GLY A 157 9.67 14.31 11.89
CA GLY A 157 10.56 13.38 11.21
C GLY A 157 10.74 12.13 12.08
N ASP A 158 11.77 11.39 11.84
CA ASP A 158 11.93 10.09 12.45
C ASP A 158 12.61 10.15 13.83
N GLN A 159 11.85 10.39 14.90
CA GLN A 159 12.36 10.25 16.27
C GLN A 159 12.71 8.80 16.64
N THR A 160 12.31 7.81 15.81
CA THR A 160 12.73 6.42 15.95
C THR A 160 14.22 6.24 15.73
N MET A 161 14.88 7.22 15.15
CA MET A 161 16.34 7.25 14.92
C MET A 161 17.16 7.74 16.12
N ARG A 162 16.57 7.89 17.30
CA ARG A 162 17.36 8.10 18.53
C ARG A 162 18.29 6.89 18.75
N PRO A 163 19.53 7.08 19.18
CA PRO A 163 20.51 5.98 19.32
C PRO A 163 19.99 4.77 20.07
N ARG A 164 19.19 4.98 21.12
CA ARG A 164 18.57 3.90 21.91
C ARG A 164 17.56 3.09 21.09
N ASN A 165 16.77 3.75 20.27
CA ASN A 165 15.77 3.08 19.43
C ASN A 165 16.42 2.34 18.27
N ILE A 166 17.50 2.89 17.70
CA ILE A 166 18.27 2.24 16.64
C ILE A 166 18.86 0.92 17.15
N ARG A 167 19.48 0.89 18.35
CA ARG A 167 20.03 -0.34 18.91
C ARG A 167 18.95 -1.40 19.13
N ARG A 168 17.82 -1.02 19.73
CA ARG A 168 16.70 -1.94 19.97
C ARG A 168 16.14 -2.49 18.66
N PHE A 169 16.04 -1.63 17.68
CA PHE A 169 15.57 -1.99 16.34
C PHE A 169 16.53 -2.95 15.64
N ALA A 170 17.84 -2.65 15.69
CA ALA A 170 18.89 -3.51 15.14
C ALA A 170 18.93 -4.89 15.82
N THR A 171 18.78 -4.95 17.15
CA THR A 171 18.70 -6.21 17.89
C THR A 171 17.49 -7.04 17.43
N TRP A 172 16.33 -6.43 17.26
CA TRP A 172 15.15 -7.15 16.78
C TRP A 172 15.36 -7.70 15.37
N VAL A 173 15.84 -6.87 14.43
CA VAL A 173 16.11 -7.31 13.04
C VAL A 173 17.17 -8.41 13.00
N ALA A 174 18.23 -8.32 13.84
CA ALA A 174 19.30 -9.33 13.92
C ALA A 174 18.77 -10.69 14.39
N ASN A 175 17.78 -10.69 15.28
CA ASN A 175 17.18 -11.91 15.83
C ASN A 175 16.14 -12.56 14.93
N LEU A 176 15.66 -11.86 13.89
CA LEU A 176 14.72 -12.45 12.93
C LEU A 176 15.36 -13.64 12.21
N PRO A 177 14.70 -14.81 12.18
CA PRO A 177 15.21 -15.95 11.44
C PRO A 177 15.42 -15.64 9.96
N PRO A 178 16.38 -16.29 9.26
CA PRO A 178 16.52 -16.14 7.81
C PRO A 178 15.22 -16.48 7.08
N GLN A 179 15.02 -15.85 5.91
CA GLN A 179 13.83 -16.02 5.08
C GLN A 179 12.54 -15.55 5.79
N THR A 180 12.64 -14.52 6.61
CA THR A 180 11.47 -13.86 7.22
C THR A 180 10.88 -12.79 6.28
N ALA A 181 9.57 -12.82 6.11
CA ALA A 181 8.81 -11.77 5.45
C ALA A 181 8.38 -10.72 6.48
N VAL A 182 8.88 -9.51 6.36
CA VAL A 182 8.55 -8.38 7.25
C VAL A 182 7.55 -7.46 6.53
N PHE A 183 6.35 -7.38 7.07
CA PHE A 183 5.36 -6.39 6.66
C PHE A 183 5.46 -5.17 7.58
N CYS A 184 5.69 -4.01 7.02
CA CYS A 184 5.84 -2.76 7.76
C CYS A 184 4.56 -1.91 7.67
N ALA A 185 4.27 -1.17 8.75
CA ALA A 185 3.09 -0.34 8.81
C ALA A 185 3.04 0.74 7.71
N ASN A 186 4.21 1.24 7.25
CA ASN A 186 4.33 2.18 6.13
C ASN A 186 5.74 2.12 5.51
N ASP A 187 5.95 2.89 4.45
CA ASP A 187 7.23 2.92 3.71
C ASP A 187 8.38 3.51 4.54
N ILE A 188 8.09 4.45 5.44
CA ILE A 188 9.11 5.00 6.34
C ILE A 188 9.63 3.93 7.27
N ARG A 189 8.75 3.13 7.87
CA ARG A 189 9.15 2.03 8.73
C ARG A 189 9.92 0.97 7.94
N SER A 190 9.51 0.69 6.71
CA SER A 190 10.25 -0.21 5.81
C SER A 190 11.65 0.30 5.50
N TYR A 191 11.78 1.59 5.23
CA TYR A 191 13.07 2.22 4.98
C TYR A 191 14.02 2.08 6.18
N HIS A 192 13.50 2.19 7.41
CA HIS A 192 14.31 1.97 8.63
C HIS A 192 14.77 0.52 8.74
N VAL A 193 13.87 -0.46 8.49
CA VAL A 193 14.27 -1.88 8.48
C VAL A 193 15.35 -2.12 7.43
N LEU A 194 15.19 -1.57 6.21
CA LEU A 194 16.17 -1.70 5.14
C LEU A 194 17.54 -1.13 5.52
N ARG A 195 17.57 0.05 6.14
CA ARG A 195 18.81 0.65 6.60
C ARG A 195 19.51 -0.20 7.66
N VAL A 196 18.76 -0.64 8.65
CA VAL A 196 19.31 -1.52 9.70
C VAL A 196 19.82 -2.82 9.09
N CYS A 197 19.09 -3.47 8.19
CA CYS A 197 19.57 -4.67 7.48
C CYS A 197 20.93 -4.41 6.82
N LYS A 198 21.08 -3.29 6.11
CA LYS A 198 22.34 -2.90 5.49
C LYS A 198 23.46 -2.71 6.51
N ASP A 199 23.17 -2.03 7.62
CA ASP A 199 24.17 -1.68 8.65
C ASP A 199 24.68 -2.92 9.42
N ILE A 200 23.83 -3.97 9.58
CA ILE A 200 24.20 -5.23 10.27
C ILE A 200 24.53 -6.38 9.30
N GLY A 201 24.62 -6.11 7.99
CA GLY A 201 25.00 -7.10 6.97
C GLY A 201 23.95 -8.19 6.69
N ARG A 202 22.65 -7.89 6.88
CA ARG A 202 21.54 -8.80 6.49
C ARG A 202 21.11 -8.52 5.07
N ASP A 203 21.04 -9.53 4.25
CA ASP A 203 20.65 -9.42 2.85
C ASP A 203 19.13 -9.22 2.68
N VAL A 204 18.77 -8.22 1.84
CA VAL A 204 17.39 -8.01 1.40
C VAL A 204 17.34 -8.19 -0.12
N PRO A 205 16.55 -9.10 -0.63
CA PRO A 205 15.47 -9.85 0.01
C PRO A 205 15.83 -11.26 0.49
N SER A 206 17.07 -11.73 0.36
CA SER A 206 17.44 -13.15 0.55
C SER A 206 17.24 -13.63 1.99
N ASP A 207 17.69 -12.84 2.96
CA ASP A 207 17.51 -13.12 4.38
C ASP A 207 16.18 -12.58 4.90
N ILE A 208 15.84 -11.34 4.54
CA ILE A 208 14.66 -10.66 5.02
C ILE A 208 13.98 -9.99 3.83
N ALA A 209 12.75 -10.39 3.53
CA ALA A 209 11.93 -9.71 2.54
C ALA A 209 11.09 -8.61 3.21
N ILE A 210 11.03 -7.41 2.63
CA ILE A 210 10.42 -6.25 3.27
C ILE A 210 9.37 -5.61 2.36
N MET A 211 8.18 -5.37 2.92
CA MET A 211 7.08 -4.70 2.23
C MET A 211 6.54 -3.55 3.07
N GLY A 212 6.28 -2.41 2.40
CA GLY A 212 5.69 -1.22 2.99
C GLY A 212 4.26 -0.94 2.51
N VAL A 213 3.79 0.24 2.90
CA VAL A 213 2.53 0.84 2.47
C VAL A 213 2.76 2.33 2.29
N ASP A 214 2.07 2.95 1.40
CA ASP A 214 1.96 4.35 0.96
C ASP A 214 2.44 4.55 -0.47
N ASN A 215 3.27 3.65 -0.99
CA ASN A 215 3.90 3.73 -2.30
C ASN A 215 4.57 5.10 -2.53
N ASP A 216 5.28 5.60 -1.51
CA ASP A 216 6.06 6.83 -1.63
C ASP A 216 7.20 6.59 -2.65
N ILE A 217 7.05 7.16 -3.84
CA ILE A 217 7.94 6.90 -4.98
C ILE A 217 9.39 7.27 -4.63
N VAL A 218 9.59 8.35 -3.88
CA VAL A 218 10.92 8.81 -3.48
C VAL A 218 11.56 7.82 -2.51
N LEU A 219 10.86 7.48 -1.43
CA LEU A 219 11.36 6.50 -0.45
C LEU A 219 11.58 5.12 -1.08
N CYS A 220 10.63 4.65 -1.88
CA CYS A 220 10.72 3.34 -2.53
C CYS A 220 11.90 3.23 -3.50
N SER A 221 12.26 4.33 -4.18
CA SER A 221 13.34 4.36 -5.18
C SER A 221 14.71 4.65 -4.56
N CYS A 222 14.77 5.52 -3.53
CA CYS A 222 16.02 5.91 -2.87
C CYS A 222 16.44 4.94 -1.75
N ALA A 223 15.62 3.95 -1.41
CA ALA A 223 15.97 2.93 -0.44
C ALA A 223 17.19 2.09 -0.90
N PRO A 224 18.01 1.53 0.02
CA PRO A 224 19.15 0.69 -0.31
C PRO A 224 18.81 -0.45 -1.27
N VAL A 225 17.60 -0.98 -1.17
CA VAL A 225 16.97 -1.90 -2.11
C VAL A 225 15.60 -1.34 -2.44
N SER A 226 15.24 -1.26 -3.73
CA SER A 226 13.94 -0.68 -4.13
C SER A 226 12.78 -1.40 -3.45
N LEU A 227 11.91 -0.61 -2.78
CA LEU A 227 10.94 -1.09 -1.81
C LEU A 227 9.60 -1.48 -2.46
N THR A 228 9.19 -2.73 -2.28
CA THR A 228 7.82 -3.19 -2.56
C THR A 228 6.85 -2.52 -1.59
N SER A 229 5.79 -1.94 -2.12
CA SER A 229 4.81 -1.20 -1.32
C SER A 229 3.39 -1.39 -1.83
N ILE A 230 2.42 -1.29 -0.93
CA ILE A 230 0.99 -1.26 -1.25
C ILE A 230 0.54 0.19 -1.33
N ASP A 231 -0.10 0.55 -2.44
CA ASP A 231 -0.78 1.84 -2.58
C ASP A 231 -2.12 1.80 -1.84
N PRO A 232 -2.28 2.59 -0.77
CA PRO A 232 -3.51 2.62 0.03
C PRO A 232 -4.66 3.36 -0.66
N ASN A 233 -4.47 3.88 -1.88
CA ASN A 233 -5.41 4.70 -2.63
C ASN A 233 -5.69 6.05 -1.95
N ALA A 234 -4.63 6.76 -1.57
CA ALA A 234 -4.74 8.04 -0.88
C ALA A 234 -5.50 9.09 -1.70
N LEU A 235 -5.36 9.07 -3.03
CA LEU A 235 -6.16 9.92 -3.93
C LEU A 235 -7.66 9.63 -3.80
N GLY A 236 -8.07 8.36 -3.79
CA GLY A 236 -9.47 7.97 -3.58
C GLY A 236 -9.98 8.35 -2.20
N ILE A 237 -9.13 8.27 -1.17
CA ILE A 237 -9.44 8.71 0.20
C ILE A 237 -9.71 10.22 0.23
N GLY A 238 -8.86 11.03 -0.39
CA GLY A 238 -9.03 12.48 -0.48
C GLY A 238 -10.31 12.88 -1.19
N TYR A 239 -10.61 12.22 -2.31
CA TYR A 239 -11.86 12.45 -3.06
C TYR A 239 -13.10 12.07 -2.24
N ALA A 240 -13.09 10.91 -1.56
CA ALA A 240 -14.19 10.48 -0.71
C ALA A 240 -14.38 11.43 0.49
N ALA A 241 -13.31 11.92 1.07
CA ALA A 241 -13.34 12.90 2.16
C ALA A 241 -14.02 14.20 1.73
N ALA A 242 -13.66 14.72 0.57
CA ALA A 242 -14.27 15.93 0.02
C ALA A 242 -15.76 15.73 -0.26
N ARG A 243 -16.14 14.60 -0.84
CA ARG A 243 -17.55 14.27 -1.11
C ARG A 243 -18.37 14.17 0.17
N LEU A 244 -17.84 13.50 1.20
CA LEU A 244 -18.54 13.37 2.49
C LEU A 244 -18.64 14.70 3.22
N LEU A 245 -17.61 15.56 3.13
CA LEU A 245 -17.67 16.92 3.67
C LEU A 245 -18.75 17.76 2.96
N ASP A 246 -18.85 17.69 1.64
CA ASP A 246 -19.88 18.42 0.88
C ASP A 246 -21.28 18.00 1.29
N THR A 247 -21.50 16.71 1.52
CA THR A 247 -22.76 16.19 2.06
C THR A 247 -23.04 16.76 3.46
N ALA A 248 -22.03 16.76 4.36
CA ALA A 248 -22.20 17.28 5.72
C ALA A 248 -22.42 18.79 5.78
N ILE A 249 -21.88 19.56 4.84
CA ILE A 249 -22.14 20.99 4.70
C ILE A 249 -23.58 21.23 4.25
N SER A 250 -24.11 20.38 3.37
CA SER A 250 -25.47 20.52 2.83
C SER A 250 -26.53 19.97 3.79
N ASP A 251 -26.20 18.97 4.59
CA ASP A 251 -27.09 18.37 5.59
C ASP A 251 -26.40 18.29 6.98
N PRO A 252 -26.64 19.26 7.85
CA PRO A 252 -26.07 19.29 9.20
C PRO A 252 -26.48 18.09 10.09
N SER A 253 -27.54 17.35 9.74
CA SER A 253 -27.98 16.17 10.47
C SER A 253 -26.95 15.03 10.40
N VAL A 254 -26.20 14.96 9.31
CA VAL A 254 -25.12 14.00 9.08
C VAL A 254 -24.01 14.17 10.12
N GLN A 255 -23.67 15.40 10.49
CA GLN A 255 -22.60 15.68 11.46
C GLN A 255 -22.95 15.29 12.90
N ARG A 256 -24.25 15.22 13.25
CA ARG A 256 -24.70 14.91 14.63
C ARG A 256 -24.71 13.42 14.94
N LYS A 257 -24.54 12.56 13.94
CA LYS A 257 -24.55 11.12 14.09
C LYS A 257 -23.13 10.59 14.19
N ARG A 258 -22.89 9.58 15.01
CA ARG A 258 -21.66 8.79 14.96
C ARG A 258 -21.66 7.98 13.67
N HIS A 259 -20.64 8.15 12.86
CA HIS A 259 -20.47 7.36 11.65
C HIS A 259 -19.30 6.41 11.83
N PRO A 260 -19.41 5.14 11.33
CA PRO A 260 -18.24 4.31 11.17
C PRO A 260 -17.24 4.98 10.21
N VAL A 261 -15.98 4.66 10.34
CA VAL A 261 -14.95 5.16 9.41
C VAL A 261 -15.25 4.67 8.01
N PHE A 262 -15.41 5.59 7.06
CA PHE A 262 -15.53 5.24 5.65
C PHE A 262 -14.19 4.70 5.13
N ARG A 263 -14.17 3.44 4.73
CA ARG A 263 -12.93 2.75 4.34
C ARG A 263 -12.82 2.65 2.83
N VAL A 264 -11.73 3.17 2.30
CA VAL A 264 -11.40 3.10 0.87
C VAL A 264 -10.47 1.91 0.64
N LYS A 265 -10.78 1.08 -0.35
CA LYS A 265 -9.97 -0.08 -0.72
C LYS A 265 -8.62 0.35 -1.27
N PRO A 266 -7.54 -0.41 -0.98
CA PRO A 266 -6.24 -0.17 -1.58
C PRO A 266 -6.31 -0.29 -3.11
N ALA A 267 -5.46 0.48 -3.81
CA ALA A 267 -5.42 0.47 -5.26
C ALA A 267 -4.69 -0.79 -5.77
N MET A 268 -3.43 -0.97 -5.37
CA MET A 268 -2.61 -2.08 -5.84
C MET A 268 -1.39 -2.34 -4.96
N LEU A 269 -0.73 -3.47 -5.18
CA LEU A 269 0.60 -3.78 -4.66
C LEU A 269 1.61 -3.59 -5.80
N LEU A 270 2.61 -2.74 -5.57
CA LEU A 270 3.71 -2.51 -6.50
C LEU A 270 4.94 -3.29 -6.05
N GLU A 271 5.20 -4.37 -6.76
CA GLU A 271 6.32 -5.24 -6.50
C GLU A 271 7.63 -4.60 -6.95
N ARG A 272 8.67 -4.66 -6.08
CA ARG A 272 10.04 -4.21 -6.34
C ARG A 272 11.03 -5.20 -5.72
N ARG A 273 12.32 -4.85 -5.70
CA ARG A 273 13.40 -5.77 -5.30
C ARG A 273 13.35 -6.24 -3.86
N SER A 274 12.81 -5.47 -2.92
CA SER A 274 12.83 -5.81 -1.48
C SER A 274 12.03 -7.06 -1.10
N THR A 275 11.22 -7.60 -2.01
CA THR A 275 10.49 -8.86 -1.82
C THR A 275 10.78 -9.87 -2.93
N ALA A 276 11.75 -9.61 -3.82
CA ALA A 276 12.08 -10.47 -4.96
C ALA A 276 12.87 -11.73 -4.53
N ALA A 277 12.55 -12.32 -3.37
CA ALA A 277 13.08 -13.59 -2.90
C ALA A 277 12.01 -14.66 -2.85
N TYR A 278 12.49 -15.88 -2.93
CA TYR A 278 11.69 -17.09 -2.75
C TYR A 278 12.37 -17.94 -1.68
N PRO A 279 11.77 -18.10 -0.49
CA PRO A 279 12.36 -18.81 0.63
C PRO A 279 12.28 -20.34 0.39
N VAL A 280 12.98 -20.79 -0.60
CA VAL A 280 13.01 -22.21 -0.97
C VAL A 280 14.45 -22.68 -0.89
N ASN A 281 14.72 -23.65 -0.02
CA ASN A 281 16.06 -24.21 0.14
C ASN A 281 16.43 -25.16 -1.02
N LEU A 282 16.15 -24.70 -2.25
CA LEU A 282 16.42 -25.38 -3.51
C LEU A 282 17.07 -24.38 -4.47
N PRO A 283 18.40 -24.36 -4.59
CA PRO A 283 19.12 -23.36 -5.41
C PRO A 283 18.62 -23.30 -6.85
N TRP A 284 18.28 -24.45 -7.46
CA TRP A 284 17.73 -24.49 -8.80
C TRP A 284 16.36 -23.83 -8.91
N LEU A 285 15.51 -23.91 -7.86
CA LEU A 285 14.19 -23.30 -7.90
C LEU A 285 14.30 -21.78 -7.75
N THR A 286 15.16 -21.27 -6.89
CA THR A 286 15.47 -19.84 -6.82
C THR A 286 15.91 -19.31 -8.18
N LYS A 287 16.86 -20.00 -8.84
CA LYS A 287 17.32 -19.65 -10.19
C LYS A 287 16.18 -19.62 -11.22
N VAL A 288 15.29 -20.61 -11.18
CA VAL A 288 14.09 -20.68 -12.03
C VAL A 288 13.14 -19.53 -11.79
N LEU A 289 12.87 -19.20 -10.53
CA LEU A 289 11.93 -18.14 -10.17
C LEU A 289 12.46 -16.74 -10.56
N THR A 290 13.76 -16.50 -10.33
CA THR A 290 14.43 -15.29 -10.81
C THR A 290 14.34 -15.18 -12.34
N PHE A 291 14.62 -16.26 -13.05
CA PHE A 291 14.52 -16.29 -14.50
C PHE A 291 13.08 -16.02 -15.01
N ILE A 292 12.05 -16.55 -14.34
CA ILE A 292 10.65 -16.27 -14.67
C ILE A 292 10.34 -14.77 -14.47
N ASP A 293 10.79 -14.17 -13.37
CA ASP A 293 10.55 -12.75 -13.07
C ASP A 293 11.29 -11.83 -14.07
N GLU A 294 12.52 -12.15 -14.44
CA GLU A 294 13.31 -11.39 -15.41
C GLU A 294 12.74 -11.49 -16.84
N ASN A 295 12.10 -12.62 -17.17
CA ASN A 295 11.56 -12.90 -18.50
C ASN A 295 10.02 -12.84 -18.58
N LYS A 296 9.36 -12.13 -17.67
CA LYS A 296 7.90 -12.05 -17.62
C LYS A 296 7.26 -11.36 -18.84
N GLU A 297 8.04 -10.57 -19.57
CA GLU A 297 7.66 -9.94 -20.85
C GLU A 297 8.08 -10.78 -22.08
N SER A 298 8.43 -12.06 -21.90
CA SER A 298 8.87 -12.93 -22.98
C SER A 298 7.99 -14.20 -23.06
N PRO A 299 7.94 -14.87 -24.22
CA PRO A 299 7.21 -16.13 -24.38
C PRO A 299 7.94 -17.29 -23.69
N LEU A 300 7.81 -17.39 -22.37
CA LEU A 300 8.43 -18.40 -21.55
C LEU A 300 7.61 -19.69 -21.53
N THR A 301 8.25 -20.85 -21.72
CA THR A 301 7.61 -22.15 -21.64
C THR A 301 8.04 -22.95 -20.42
N THR A 302 7.26 -23.97 -20.03
CA THR A 302 7.70 -24.91 -18.98
C THR A 302 8.94 -25.71 -19.39
N GLY A 303 9.17 -25.91 -20.69
CA GLY A 303 10.37 -26.57 -21.23
C GLY A 303 11.65 -25.78 -20.96
N ASP A 304 11.60 -24.45 -21.10
CA ASP A 304 12.74 -23.57 -20.80
C ASP A 304 13.14 -23.66 -19.33
N ILE A 305 12.13 -23.73 -18.46
CA ILE A 305 12.33 -23.84 -17.02
C ILE A 305 12.90 -25.20 -16.62
N VAL A 306 12.44 -26.27 -17.24
CA VAL A 306 12.97 -27.62 -17.01
C VAL A 306 14.47 -27.68 -17.37
N LYS A 307 14.83 -27.14 -18.55
CA LYS A 307 16.25 -27.05 -18.97
C LYS A 307 17.10 -26.25 -17.99
N LEU A 308 16.58 -25.07 -17.54
CA LEU A 308 17.30 -24.20 -16.60
C LEU A 308 17.44 -24.85 -15.21
N ALA A 309 16.42 -25.57 -14.77
CA ALA A 309 16.39 -26.22 -13.46
C ALA A 309 17.31 -27.46 -13.37
N GLY A 310 17.60 -28.10 -14.49
CA GLY A 310 18.35 -29.35 -14.52
C GLY A 310 17.63 -30.50 -13.81
N VAL A 311 16.28 -30.46 -13.72
CA VAL A 311 15.46 -31.50 -13.08
C VAL A 311 14.43 -32.05 -14.06
N SER A 312 13.85 -33.21 -13.77
CA SER A 312 12.78 -33.74 -14.61
C SER A 312 11.52 -32.88 -14.52
N GLN A 313 10.70 -32.90 -15.59
CA GLN A 313 9.41 -32.19 -15.62
C GLN A 313 8.50 -32.59 -14.45
N THR A 314 8.49 -33.87 -14.08
CA THR A 314 7.72 -34.41 -12.96
C THR A 314 8.21 -33.82 -11.62
N ALA A 315 9.53 -33.76 -11.41
CA ALA A 315 10.13 -33.17 -10.21
C ALA A 315 9.79 -31.68 -10.12
N LEU A 316 9.93 -30.93 -11.23
CA LEU A 316 9.53 -29.52 -11.31
C LEU A 316 8.07 -29.33 -10.91
N GLN A 317 7.13 -30.09 -11.49
CA GLN A 317 5.71 -29.98 -11.20
C GLN A 317 5.37 -30.32 -9.74
N LYS A 318 6.02 -31.37 -9.18
CA LYS A 318 5.85 -31.77 -7.78
C LYS A 318 6.28 -30.66 -6.82
N VAL A 319 7.43 -30.03 -7.10
CA VAL A 319 7.94 -28.94 -6.27
C VAL A 319 7.06 -27.69 -6.38
N PHE A 320 6.66 -27.30 -7.61
CA PHE A 320 5.75 -26.15 -7.77
C PHE A 320 4.42 -26.34 -7.05
N ARG A 321 3.81 -27.54 -7.14
CA ARG A 321 2.57 -27.84 -6.39
C ARG A 321 2.79 -27.82 -4.89
N LYS A 322 3.92 -28.37 -4.39
CA LYS A 322 4.24 -28.38 -2.95
C LYS A 322 4.49 -26.98 -2.40
N VAL A 323 5.21 -26.13 -3.15
CA VAL A 323 5.64 -24.80 -2.68
C VAL A 323 4.57 -23.74 -2.94
N PHE A 324 3.96 -23.75 -4.13
CA PHE A 324 3.04 -22.68 -4.59
C PHE A 324 1.58 -23.14 -4.69
N GLY A 325 1.26 -24.39 -4.46
CA GLY A 325 -0.09 -24.94 -4.59
C GLY A 325 -0.59 -25.06 -6.03
N VAL A 326 0.23 -24.70 -7.04
CA VAL A 326 -0.15 -24.70 -8.47
C VAL A 326 0.94 -25.36 -9.33
N SER A 327 0.58 -25.76 -10.56
CA SER A 327 1.57 -26.24 -11.52
C SER A 327 2.51 -25.13 -12.01
N ALA A 328 3.70 -25.46 -12.49
CA ALA A 328 4.66 -24.50 -13.04
C ALA A 328 4.06 -23.66 -14.17
N GLY A 329 3.30 -24.27 -15.10
CA GLY A 329 2.61 -23.53 -16.16
C GLY A 329 1.57 -22.54 -15.64
N ARG A 330 0.81 -22.91 -14.60
CA ARG A 330 -0.16 -22.00 -13.98
C ARG A 330 0.52 -20.88 -13.19
N TYR A 331 1.69 -21.14 -12.61
CA TYR A 331 2.52 -20.13 -11.97
C TYR A 331 3.01 -19.09 -12.98
N ILE A 332 3.59 -19.53 -14.12
CA ILE A 332 4.04 -18.65 -15.22
C ILE A 332 2.87 -17.82 -15.75
N LEU A 333 1.73 -18.46 -15.99
CA LEU A 333 0.52 -17.76 -16.43
C LEU A 333 0.14 -16.66 -15.44
N GLY A 334 0.19 -16.95 -14.15
CA GLY A 334 -0.09 -15.96 -13.09
C GLY A 334 0.88 -14.77 -13.13
N VAL A 335 2.17 -15.01 -13.35
CA VAL A 335 3.18 -13.94 -13.51
C VAL A 335 2.85 -13.07 -14.71
N ARG A 336 2.58 -13.68 -15.89
CA ARG A 336 2.23 -12.97 -17.12
C ARG A 336 0.94 -12.15 -16.98
N MET A 337 -0.08 -12.69 -16.31
CA MET A 337 -1.35 -11.98 -16.10
C MET A 337 -1.17 -10.75 -15.21
N ARG A 338 -0.38 -10.84 -14.15
CA ARG A 338 -0.06 -9.69 -13.29
C ARG A 338 0.72 -8.61 -14.04
N GLU A 339 1.70 -9.02 -14.84
CA GLU A 339 2.47 -8.09 -15.67
C GLU A 339 1.58 -7.43 -16.74
N ALA A 340 0.71 -8.19 -17.39
CA ALA A 340 -0.26 -7.65 -18.34
C ALA A 340 -1.16 -6.59 -17.68
N ARG A 341 -1.62 -6.84 -16.47
CA ARG A 341 -2.42 -5.88 -15.71
C ARG A 341 -1.63 -4.61 -15.44
N ARG A 342 -0.38 -4.72 -14.97
CA ARG A 342 0.52 -3.57 -14.73
C ARG A 342 0.71 -2.72 -16.00
N LEU A 343 0.95 -3.36 -17.14
CA LEU A 343 1.13 -2.67 -18.43
C LEU A 343 -0.15 -1.97 -18.91
N LEU A 344 -1.31 -2.60 -18.71
CA LEU A 344 -2.62 -2.01 -19.04
C LEU A 344 -2.94 -0.81 -18.15
N GLU A 345 -2.64 -0.89 -16.85
CA GLU A 345 -2.86 0.19 -15.88
C GLU A 345 -1.94 1.40 -16.14
N ALA A 346 -0.73 1.16 -16.65
CA ALA A 346 0.18 2.22 -17.08
C ALA A 346 -0.33 3.04 -18.30
N ASN A 347 -1.35 2.56 -18.99
CA ASN A 347 -2.06 3.22 -20.09
C ASN A 347 -1.17 3.66 -21.29
N LYS A 348 -0.02 3.00 -21.46
CA LYS A 348 0.96 3.31 -22.51
C LYS A 348 0.86 2.39 -23.73
N PHE A 349 0.15 1.27 -23.60
CA PHE A 349 0.09 0.23 -24.62
C PHE A 349 -1.34 -0.18 -24.96
N LEU A 350 -1.57 -0.57 -26.21
CA LEU A 350 -2.82 -1.17 -26.66
C LEU A 350 -2.91 -2.62 -26.12
N VAL A 351 -4.14 -3.12 -25.96
CA VAL A 351 -4.38 -4.49 -25.48
C VAL A 351 -3.63 -5.55 -26.30
N LYS A 352 -3.56 -5.37 -27.63
CA LYS A 352 -2.83 -6.26 -28.54
C LYS A 352 -1.31 -6.23 -28.31
N GLU A 353 -0.77 -5.07 -28.00
CA GLU A 353 0.66 -4.90 -27.71
C GLU A 353 1.03 -5.52 -26.36
N VAL A 354 0.16 -5.34 -25.36
CA VAL A 354 0.32 -5.99 -24.05
C VAL A 354 0.27 -7.50 -24.20
N ALA A 355 -0.65 -8.06 -25.01
CA ALA A 355 -0.72 -9.48 -25.27
C ALA A 355 0.63 -10.02 -25.81
N GLY A 356 1.21 -9.35 -26.82
CA GLY A 356 2.52 -9.71 -27.37
C GLY A 356 3.63 -9.61 -26.35
N LYS A 357 3.69 -8.51 -25.58
CA LYS A 357 4.71 -8.28 -24.53
C LYS A 357 4.71 -9.35 -23.44
N VAL A 358 3.54 -9.87 -23.07
CA VAL A 358 3.45 -10.93 -22.06
C VAL A 358 3.43 -12.34 -22.65
N GLY A 359 3.89 -12.47 -23.91
CA GLY A 359 4.13 -13.76 -24.57
C GLY A 359 2.89 -14.49 -25.10
N PHE A 360 1.82 -13.77 -25.45
CA PHE A 360 0.66 -14.33 -26.14
C PHE A 360 0.71 -14.01 -27.65
N ALA A 361 0.79 -15.04 -28.46
CA ALA A 361 0.76 -14.89 -29.92
C ALA A 361 -0.64 -14.45 -30.42
N ASP A 362 -1.71 -14.91 -29.79
CA ASP A 362 -3.10 -14.56 -30.14
C ASP A 362 -3.72 -13.61 -29.11
N PRO A 363 -4.01 -12.34 -29.50
CA PRO A 363 -4.69 -11.39 -28.63
C PRO A 363 -6.09 -11.80 -28.17
N LYS A 364 -6.83 -12.60 -28.98
CA LYS A 364 -8.16 -13.09 -28.60
C LYS A 364 -8.05 -14.14 -27.47
N TYR A 365 -7.06 -15.02 -27.57
CA TYR A 365 -6.77 -15.98 -26.52
C TYR A 365 -6.31 -15.27 -25.23
N PHE A 366 -5.46 -14.24 -25.35
CA PHE A 366 -5.08 -13.39 -24.24
C PHE A 366 -6.30 -12.78 -23.53
N CYS A 367 -7.23 -12.14 -24.28
CA CYS A 367 -8.41 -11.51 -23.69
C CYS A 367 -9.30 -12.51 -22.92
N ARG A 368 -9.49 -13.71 -23.48
CA ARG A 368 -10.23 -14.80 -22.80
C ARG A 368 -9.54 -15.25 -21.52
N THR A 369 -8.24 -15.45 -21.58
CA THR A 369 -7.40 -15.88 -20.45
C THR A 369 -7.37 -14.81 -19.36
N TYR A 370 -7.22 -13.54 -19.73
CA TYR A 370 -7.24 -12.41 -18.81
C TYR A 370 -8.58 -12.29 -18.08
N LYS A 371 -9.70 -12.38 -18.83
CA LYS A 371 -11.05 -12.39 -18.24
C LYS A 371 -11.26 -13.57 -17.29
N ALA A 372 -10.80 -14.76 -17.66
CA ALA A 372 -10.89 -15.94 -16.79
C ALA A 372 -10.06 -15.79 -15.51
N TYR A 373 -8.94 -15.07 -15.57
CA TYR A 373 -8.03 -14.88 -14.44
C TYR A 373 -8.49 -13.78 -13.48
N PHE A 374 -8.99 -12.65 -14.01
CA PHE A 374 -9.36 -11.45 -13.24
C PHE A 374 -10.87 -11.20 -13.12
N GLY A 375 -11.70 -11.96 -13.80
CA GLY A 375 -13.16 -11.77 -13.85
C GLY A 375 -13.64 -10.72 -14.85
N ASN A 376 -12.78 -9.78 -15.27
CA ASN A 376 -13.09 -8.69 -16.18
C ASN A 376 -12.18 -8.72 -17.42
N PRO A 377 -12.66 -8.32 -18.61
CA PRO A 377 -11.83 -8.25 -19.80
C PRO A 377 -10.77 -7.12 -19.67
N PRO A 378 -9.62 -7.22 -20.40
CA PRO A 378 -8.53 -6.24 -20.33
C PRO A 378 -8.93 -4.84 -20.84
N SER A 379 -10.04 -4.70 -21.57
CA SER A 379 -10.61 -3.43 -22.02
C SER A 379 -11.37 -2.68 -20.90
N VAL A 380 -11.89 -3.40 -19.92
CA VAL A 380 -12.45 -2.79 -18.70
C VAL A 380 -11.26 -2.48 -17.80
N ARG A 381 -10.69 -1.31 -17.99
CA ARG A 381 -9.66 -0.78 -17.09
C ARG A 381 -10.31 -0.60 -15.73
N PRO A 382 -9.74 -1.14 -14.62
CA PRO A 382 -10.12 -0.66 -13.30
C PRO A 382 -9.95 0.86 -13.38
N ALA A 383 -10.90 1.62 -12.86
CA ALA A 383 -10.95 3.07 -13.00
C ALA A 383 -9.66 3.72 -12.46
N ALA A 384 -8.59 3.59 -13.21
CA ALA A 384 -7.46 4.44 -13.19
C ALA A 384 -7.93 5.72 -13.87
N LEU A 385 -8.26 6.73 -13.03
CA LEU A 385 -8.19 8.15 -13.35
C LEU A 385 -8.21 8.42 -14.86
N ALA A 386 -9.37 8.75 -15.38
CA ALA A 386 -9.45 9.40 -16.68
C ALA A 386 -8.45 10.56 -16.64
N THR A 387 -7.34 10.39 -17.32
CA THR A 387 -6.43 11.49 -17.60
C THR A 387 -7.29 12.56 -18.27
N VAL A 388 -7.44 13.68 -17.58
CA VAL A 388 -7.98 14.90 -18.16
C VAL A 388 -7.15 15.17 -19.41
N ARG A 389 -7.72 14.93 -20.57
CA ARG A 389 -7.19 15.49 -21.81
C ARG A 389 -7.26 17.00 -21.62
N SER A 390 -6.11 17.62 -21.54
CA SER A 390 -5.98 19.07 -21.60
C SER A 390 -6.59 19.52 -22.95
N PRO A 391 -7.57 20.41 -22.99
CA PRO A 391 -7.93 21.09 -24.22
C PRO A 391 -6.92 22.24 -24.37
N VAL A 392 -5.82 21.98 -25.06
CA VAL A 392 -5.03 23.04 -25.66
C VAL A 392 -5.25 22.92 -27.15
N ALA A 393 -6.07 23.80 -27.67
CA ALA A 393 -6.05 24.40 -28.97
C ALA A 393 -6.71 25.76 -28.84
#